data_e834f441c97a16bc4b9b0175f206a3e6
#
_entry.id   e834f441c97a16bc4b9b0175f206a3e6
#
_cell.length_a   1.000
_cell.length_b   1.000
_cell.length_c   1.000
_cell.angle_alpha   90.00
_cell.angle_beta   90.00
_cell.angle_gamma   90.00
#
_symmetry.space_group_name_H-M   'P 1'
#
loop_
_entity.id
_entity.type
_entity.pdbx_description
1 polymer ?
#
loop_
_entity_poly.entity_id
_entity_poly.type
_entity_poly.pdbx_seq_one_letter_code
_entity_poly.pdbx_strand_id
1 'polypeptide(L)'
;MRFYGNADRADRWVALEAEMWNERAIEIWGMNYPGFGGSTGPARLKRIAPAALAAFDALRSEAAESPIVIFAASIGTTPALYIATQRPVGGLVLHNPTALRQIILYQHGWWNLWLLAGPVAAQIPRELDSVSNAKTVHAPAVFLLAEQDEIVAPRFQQLVVNAYAGEKRIIHLRGAHHNDPIEGTVVADLHKALDWLLPREQQH
;
A
#
# COMPACT_ATOMS: atom_id res chain seq x y z
N MET A 1 4.94 5.31 -7.75
CA MET A 1 3.46 5.29 -7.84
C MET A 1 2.84 5.32 -6.45
N ARG A 2 1.78 6.08 -6.23
CA ARG A 2 1.18 6.29 -4.92
C ARG A 2 -0.27 5.80 -4.85
N PHE A 3 -0.57 4.93 -3.86
CA PHE A 3 -1.93 4.50 -3.50
C PHE A 3 -2.27 4.99 -2.10
N TYR A 4 -3.36 5.72 -1.99
CA TYR A 4 -3.83 6.33 -0.75
C TYR A 4 -4.78 5.42 0.03
N GLY A 5 -5.06 5.81 1.28
CA GLY A 5 -6.01 5.17 2.15
C GLY A 5 -7.48 5.37 1.71
N ASN A 6 -8.40 4.88 2.54
CA ASN A 6 -9.83 5.05 2.30
C ASN A 6 -10.23 6.52 2.45
N ALA A 7 -11.07 7.00 1.55
CA ALA A 7 -11.55 8.38 1.48
C ALA A 7 -10.49 9.46 1.16
N ASP A 8 -9.23 9.08 0.97
CA ASP A 8 -8.19 9.98 0.49
C ASP A 8 -8.22 10.15 -1.02
N ARG A 9 -7.67 11.28 -1.47
CA ARG A 9 -7.64 11.67 -2.88
C ARG A 9 -6.23 12.06 -3.28
N ALA A 10 -5.75 11.49 -4.38
CA ALA A 10 -4.42 11.77 -4.91
C ALA A 10 -4.23 13.27 -5.22
N ASP A 11 -5.25 13.92 -5.78
CA ASP A 11 -5.21 15.34 -6.13
C ASP A 11 -5.02 16.30 -4.93
N ARG A 12 -5.24 15.81 -3.70
CA ARG A 12 -4.98 16.59 -2.48
C ARG A 12 -3.56 16.43 -1.94
N TRP A 13 -3.00 15.24 -2.07
CA TRP A 13 -1.81 14.86 -1.31
C TRP A 13 -0.53 14.80 -2.13
N VAL A 14 -0.63 14.53 -3.45
CA VAL A 14 0.56 14.36 -4.31
C VAL A 14 1.51 15.56 -4.24
N ALA A 15 0.97 16.79 -4.28
CA ALA A 15 1.79 18.00 -4.24
C ALA A 15 2.51 18.17 -2.88
N LEU A 16 1.79 17.89 -1.77
CA LEU A 16 2.37 17.96 -0.43
C LEU A 16 3.42 16.86 -0.21
N GLU A 17 3.16 15.66 -0.71
CA GLU A 17 4.14 14.57 -0.65
C GLU A 17 5.38 14.85 -1.49
N ALA A 18 5.25 15.57 -2.60
CA ALA A 18 6.41 15.94 -3.42
C ALA A 18 7.43 16.78 -2.63
N GLU A 19 6.98 17.61 -1.68
CA GLU A 19 7.88 18.38 -0.80
C GLU A 19 8.73 17.48 0.09
N MET A 20 8.20 16.33 0.55
CA MET A 20 8.94 15.34 1.33
C MET A 20 10.08 14.70 0.53
N TRP A 21 10.00 14.71 -0.80
CA TRP A 21 10.94 14.06 -1.72
C TRP A 21 11.80 15.06 -2.52
N ASN A 22 11.76 16.34 -2.19
CA ASN A 22 12.40 17.41 -2.97
C ASN A 22 13.91 17.24 -3.20
N GLU A 23 14.59 16.45 -2.37
CA GLU A 23 16.02 16.12 -2.53
C GLU A 23 16.29 14.97 -3.52
N ARG A 24 15.23 14.40 -4.11
CA ARG A 24 15.31 13.25 -5.02
C ARG A 24 14.71 13.60 -6.38
N ALA A 25 15.38 13.17 -7.45
CA ALA A 25 14.86 13.29 -8.81
C ALA A 25 13.80 12.18 -9.04
N ILE A 26 12.56 12.41 -8.56
CA ILE A 26 11.45 11.47 -8.70
C ILE A 26 10.20 12.14 -9.26
N GLU A 27 9.40 11.37 -9.97
CA GLU A 27 8.03 11.72 -10.31
C GLU A 27 7.04 10.95 -9.40
N ILE A 28 5.98 11.64 -8.94
CA ILE A 28 4.94 11.02 -8.13
C ILE A 28 3.65 10.93 -8.93
N TRP A 29 3.21 9.71 -9.17
CA TRP A 29 1.97 9.39 -9.85
C TRP A 29 0.95 8.87 -8.84
N GLY A 30 -0.01 9.72 -8.46
CA GLY A 30 -1.10 9.37 -7.55
C GLY A 30 -2.34 8.90 -8.30
N MET A 31 -2.94 7.80 -7.85
CA MET A 31 -4.17 7.28 -8.42
C MET A 31 -5.37 7.56 -7.53
N ASN A 32 -6.44 8.13 -8.08
CA ASN A 32 -7.76 8.10 -7.49
C ASN A 32 -8.48 6.82 -7.88
N TYR A 33 -9.02 6.10 -6.90
CA TYR A 33 -9.80 4.89 -7.18
C TYR A 33 -11.11 5.20 -7.94
N PRO A 34 -11.67 4.23 -8.68
CA PRO A 34 -12.95 4.41 -9.35
C PRO A 34 -14.03 4.90 -8.38
N GLY A 35 -14.68 6.02 -8.72
CA GLY A 35 -15.68 6.69 -7.89
C GLY A 35 -15.14 7.64 -6.82
N PHE A 36 -13.82 7.89 -6.78
CA PHE A 36 -13.20 8.87 -5.89
C PHE A 36 -12.51 9.98 -6.67
N GLY A 37 -12.47 11.19 -6.09
CA GLY A 37 -11.85 12.36 -6.72
C GLY A 37 -12.42 12.62 -8.11
N GLY A 38 -11.57 12.82 -9.10
CA GLY A 38 -11.95 13.00 -10.50
C GLY A 38 -12.17 11.70 -11.28
N SER A 39 -12.00 10.51 -10.65
CA SER A 39 -12.17 9.22 -11.33
C SER A 39 -13.64 8.87 -11.51
N THR A 40 -13.99 8.41 -12.71
CA THR A 40 -15.34 7.96 -13.05
C THR A 40 -15.65 6.56 -12.55
N GLY A 41 -16.95 6.20 -12.51
CA GLY A 41 -17.44 4.87 -12.18
C GLY A 41 -17.87 4.72 -10.71
N PRO A 42 -18.48 3.58 -10.38
CA PRO A 42 -18.92 3.34 -9.01
C PRO A 42 -17.74 2.89 -8.11
N ALA A 43 -17.73 3.36 -6.86
CA ALA A 43 -16.85 2.90 -5.80
C ALA A 43 -17.19 1.45 -5.42
N ARG A 44 -16.46 0.49 -5.95
CA ARG A 44 -16.64 -0.95 -5.69
C ARG A 44 -15.29 -1.63 -5.53
N LEU A 45 -15.14 -2.47 -4.49
CA LEU A 45 -13.90 -3.21 -4.21
C LEU A 45 -13.38 -3.98 -5.43
N LYS A 46 -14.26 -4.67 -6.17
CA LYS A 46 -13.89 -5.44 -7.35
C LYS A 46 -13.31 -4.62 -8.52
N ARG A 47 -13.40 -3.30 -8.47
CA ARG A 47 -12.83 -2.39 -9.49
C ARG A 47 -11.46 -1.85 -9.10
N ILE A 48 -11.07 -1.98 -7.84
CA ILE A 48 -9.79 -1.41 -7.34
C ILE A 48 -8.61 -2.07 -8.04
N ALA A 49 -8.50 -3.40 -7.96
CA ALA A 49 -7.34 -4.12 -8.48
C ALA A 49 -7.17 -3.97 -10.01
N PRO A 50 -8.21 -4.17 -10.85
CA PRO A 50 -8.09 -3.96 -12.29
C PRO A 50 -7.70 -2.52 -12.65
N ALA A 51 -8.31 -1.53 -11.98
CA ALA A 51 -7.98 -0.12 -12.25
C ALA A 51 -6.55 0.23 -11.82
N ALA A 52 -6.10 -0.29 -10.67
CA ALA A 52 -4.75 -0.08 -10.18
C ALA A 52 -3.70 -0.71 -11.10
N LEU A 53 -3.98 -1.92 -11.62
CA LEU A 53 -3.09 -2.59 -12.57
C LEU A 53 -3.02 -1.82 -13.90
N ALA A 54 -4.16 -1.36 -14.42
CA ALA A 54 -4.20 -0.55 -15.65
C ALA A 54 -3.45 0.79 -15.47
N ALA A 55 -3.59 1.44 -14.32
CA ALA A 55 -2.85 2.66 -14.01
C ALA A 55 -1.34 2.41 -13.88
N PHE A 56 -0.94 1.27 -13.32
CA PHE A 56 0.47 0.86 -13.28
C PHE A 56 1.02 0.60 -14.69
N ASP A 57 0.28 -0.10 -15.54
CA ASP A 57 0.68 -0.40 -16.91
C ASP A 57 0.82 0.90 -17.74
N ALA A 58 -0.09 1.87 -17.54
CA ALA A 58 0.03 3.19 -18.16
C ALA A 58 1.28 3.93 -17.68
N LEU A 59 1.53 3.96 -16.35
CA LEU A 59 2.76 4.54 -15.82
C LEU A 59 4.01 3.83 -16.37
N ARG A 60 3.99 2.50 -16.48
CA ARG A 60 5.13 1.74 -17.01
C ARG A 60 5.46 2.13 -18.45
N SER A 61 4.47 2.42 -19.27
CA SER A 61 4.68 2.88 -20.65
C SER A 61 5.32 4.27 -20.72
N GLU A 62 5.03 5.14 -19.76
CA GLU A 62 5.62 6.50 -19.68
C GLU A 62 7.01 6.52 -19.03
N ALA A 63 7.20 5.68 -18.00
CA ALA A 63 8.42 5.69 -17.20
C ALA A 63 9.64 5.03 -17.88
N ALA A 64 9.50 4.54 -19.10
CA ALA A 64 10.56 3.85 -19.86
C ALA A 64 11.29 2.79 -18.97
N GLU A 65 12.61 2.92 -18.80
CA GLU A 65 13.43 2.00 -18.00
C GLU A 65 13.52 2.40 -16.51
N SER A 66 12.93 3.52 -16.12
CA SER A 66 13.01 3.98 -14.73
C SER A 66 12.36 3.01 -13.75
N PRO A 67 12.96 2.71 -12.60
CA PRO A 67 12.36 1.82 -11.62
C PRO A 67 11.10 2.46 -11.03
N ILE A 68 10.01 1.67 -10.93
CA ILE A 68 8.77 2.11 -10.31
C ILE A 68 8.70 1.54 -8.90
N VAL A 69 8.77 2.42 -7.90
CA VAL A 69 8.45 2.07 -6.49
C VAL A 69 6.98 2.36 -6.25
N ILE A 70 6.29 1.47 -5.55
CA ILE A 70 4.92 1.68 -5.13
C ILE A 70 4.91 2.05 -3.64
N PHE A 71 4.45 3.28 -3.34
CA PHE A 71 4.17 3.69 -1.97
C PHE A 71 2.65 3.62 -1.73
N ALA A 72 2.25 2.79 -0.79
CA ALA A 72 0.84 2.53 -0.51
C ALA A 72 0.54 2.63 0.99
N ALA A 73 -0.63 3.19 1.33
CA ALA A 73 -1.07 3.33 2.71
C ALA A 73 -2.42 2.66 2.93
N SER A 74 -2.58 2.02 4.11
CA SER A 74 -3.85 1.44 4.54
C SER A 74 -4.43 0.49 3.48
N ILE A 75 -5.70 0.67 3.09
CA ILE A 75 -6.35 -0.15 2.04
C ILE A 75 -5.58 -0.11 0.71
N GLY A 76 -4.84 0.96 0.44
CA GLY A 76 -4.00 1.08 -0.77
C GLY A 76 -2.91 0.02 -0.87
N THR A 77 -2.51 -0.59 0.25
CA THR A 77 -1.54 -1.69 0.26
C THR A 77 -2.08 -2.96 -0.39
N THR A 78 -3.40 -3.11 -0.47
CA THR A 78 -4.02 -4.29 -1.10
C THR A 78 -3.78 -4.35 -2.61
N PRO A 79 -4.10 -3.31 -3.43
CA PRO A 79 -3.76 -3.31 -4.84
C PRO A 79 -2.24 -3.21 -5.10
N ALA A 80 -1.47 -2.57 -4.22
CA ALA A 80 -0.03 -2.51 -4.36
C ALA A 80 0.61 -3.91 -4.34
N LEU A 81 0.23 -4.73 -3.37
CA LEU A 81 0.68 -6.12 -3.29
C LEU A 81 0.20 -6.94 -4.49
N TYR A 82 -1.04 -6.75 -4.93
CA TYR A 82 -1.54 -7.42 -6.14
C TYR A 82 -0.73 -7.06 -7.38
N ILE A 83 -0.45 -5.78 -7.62
CA ILE A 83 0.39 -5.34 -8.75
C ILE A 83 1.75 -6.05 -8.69
N ALA A 84 2.38 -6.10 -7.53
CA ALA A 84 3.68 -6.73 -7.36
C ALA A 84 3.67 -8.26 -7.60
N THR A 85 2.49 -8.92 -7.56
CA THR A 85 2.34 -10.32 -8.02
C THR A 85 2.22 -10.44 -9.53
N GLN A 86 1.84 -9.36 -10.23
CA GLN A 86 1.51 -9.37 -11.67
C GLN A 86 2.58 -8.68 -12.52
N ARG A 87 3.36 -7.78 -11.95
CA ARG A 87 4.31 -6.93 -12.66
C ARG A 87 5.61 -6.78 -11.87
N PRO A 88 6.74 -6.64 -12.54
CA PRO A 88 8.00 -6.27 -11.87
C PRO A 88 7.87 -4.84 -11.34
N VAL A 89 8.20 -4.68 -10.06
CA VAL A 89 8.28 -3.39 -9.36
C VAL A 89 9.68 -3.22 -8.77
N GLY A 90 10.19 -1.99 -8.74
CA GLY A 90 11.49 -1.67 -8.16
C GLY A 90 11.52 -1.83 -6.63
N GLY A 91 10.36 -1.75 -5.99
CA GLY A 91 10.20 -1.94 -4.55
C GLY A 91 8.84 -1.46 -4.06
N LEU A 92 8.57 -1.75 -2.78
CA LEU A 92 7.32 -1.37 -2.12
C LEU A 92 7.61 -0.60 -0.84
N VAL A 93 6.81 0.45 -0.57
CA VAL A 93 6.69 1.07 0.76
C VAL A 93 5.25 0.88 1.19
N LEU A 94 5.05 0.11 2.26
CA LEU A 94 3.73 -0.31 2.74
C LEU A 94 3.49 0.29 4.13
N HIS A 95 2.68 1.35 4.19
CA HIS A 95 2.30 2.03 5.42
C HIS A 95 0.98 1.48 5.95
N ASN A 96 1.00 0.98 7.20
CA ASN A 96 -0.14 0.35 7.87
C ASN A 96 -0.83 -0.71 6.98
N PRO A 97 -0.10 -1.77 6.55
CA PRO A 97 -0.59 -2.74 5.58
C PRO A 97 -1.85 -3.44 6.07
N THR A 98 -2.88 -3.46 5.21
CA THR A 98 -4.23 -3.88 5.59
C THR A 98 -4.50 -5.32 5.21
N ALA A 99 -4.68 -6.20 6.20
CA ALA A 99 -5.21 -7.56 6.03
C ALA A 99 -6.76 -7.53 5.98
N LEU A 100 -7.31 -6.95 4.89
CA LEU A 100 -8.73 -6.60 4.79
C LEU A 100 -9.68 -7.75 5.10
N ARG A 101 -9.43 -8.93 4.52
CA ARG A 101 -10.25 -10.13 4.73
C ARG A 101 -10.25 -10.57 6.20
N GLN A 102 -9.09 -10.56 6.83
CA GLN A 102 -8.91 -10.98 8.23
C GLN A 102 -9.56 -9.99 9.19
N ILE A 103 -9.48 -8.68 8.89
CA ILE A 103 -10.16 -7.63 9.67
C ILE A 103 -11.67 -7.85 9.65
N ILE A 104 -12.26 -8.07 8.49
CA ILE A 104 -13.72 -8.31 8.36
C ILE A 104 -14.13 -9.58 9.11
N LEU A 105 -13.38 -10.67 8.95
CA LEU A 105 -13.65 -11.92 9.67
C LEU A 105 -13.57 -11.74 11.18
N TYR A 106 -12.61 -10.97 11.68
CA TYR A 106 -12.45 -10.72 13.11
C TYR A 106 -13.53 -9.80 13.67
N GLN A 107 -13.78 -8.64 13.02
CA GLN A 107 -14.71 -7.63 13.52
C GLN A 107 -16.17 -8.10 13.48
N HIS A 108 -16.54 -8.91 12.50
CA HIS A 108 -17.92 -9.33 12.30
C HIS A 108 -18.17 -10.82 12.61
N GLY A 109 -17.13 -11.65 12.68
CA GLY A 109 -17.27 -13.09 12.93
C GLY A 109 -17.79 -13.42 14.31
N TRP A 110 -17.36 -12.70 15.32
CA TRP A 110 -17.74 -12.90 16.73
C TRP A 110 -19.23 -12.62 17.00
N TRP A 111 -19.80 -11.51 16.45
CA TRP A 111 -21.19 -11.11 16.68
C TRP A 111 -22.21 -11.94 15.91
N ASN A 112 -21.84 -12.47 14.77
CA ASN A 112 -22.73 -13.14 13.83
C ASN A 112 -22.48 -14.65 13.74
N LEU A 113 -21.81 -15.27 14.73
CA LEU A 113 -21.47 -16.69 14.70
C LEU A 113 -20.91 -17.16 13.35
N TRP A 114 -20.16 -16.27 12.66
CA TRP A 114 -19.59 -16.52 11.32
C TRP A 114 -20.61 -16.64 10.18
N LEU A 115 -21.93 -16.59 10.48
CA LEU A 115 -22.97 -16.77 9.48
C LEU A 115 -23.01 -15.66 8.41
N LEU A 116 -22.67 -14.41 8.79
CA LEU A 116 -22.62 -13.28 7.84
C LEU A 116 -21.17 -12.83 7.53
N ALA A 117 -20.27 -12.88 8.49
CA ALA A 117 -18.89 -12.43 8.27
C ALA A 117 -18.14 -13.30 7.26
N GLY A 118 -18.36 -14.61 7.26
CA GLY A 118 -17.81 -15.52 6.29
C GLY A 118 -18.22 -15.17 4.85
N PRO A 119 -19.52 -15.09 4.54
CA PRO A 119 -20.01 -14.66 3.24
C PRO A 119 -19.55 -13.26 2.81
N VAL A 120 -19.48 -12.28 3.73
CA VAL A 120 -18.97 -10.92 3.42
C VAL A 120 -17.49 -10.96 3.11
N ALA A 121 -16.69 -11.65 3.92
CA ALA A 121 -15.25 -11.80 3.66
C ALA A 121 -14.96 -12.58 2.37
N ALA A 122 -15.83 -13.53 2.00
CA ALA A 122 -15.74 -14.28 0.75
C ALA A 122 -16.04 -13.41 -0.49
N GLN A 123 -16.73 -12.27 -0.34
CA GLN A 123 -16.99 -11.32 -1.41
C GLN A 123 -15.83 -10.37 -1.67
N ILE A 124 -14.81 -10.34 -0.80
CA ILE A 124 -13.59 -9.59 -1.07
C ILE A 124 -12.89 -10.25 -2.26
N PRO A 125 -12.61 -9.49 -3.33
CA PRO A 125 -11.86 -10.00 -4.46
C PRO A 125 -10.53 -10.61 -4.02
N ARG A 126 -10.15 -11.74 -4.60
CA ARG A 126 -8.88 -12.42 -4.27
C ARG A 126 -7.68 -11.53 -4.53
N GLU A 127 -7.78 -10.66 -5.51
CA GLU A 127 -6.81 -9.64 -5.87
C GLU A 127 -6.49 -8.68 -4.71
N LEU A 128 -7.43 -8.49 -3.78
CA LEU A 128 -7.26 -7.63 -2.60
C LEU A 128 -6.93 -8.41 -1.31
N ASP A 129 -6.63 -9.71 -1.40
CA ASP A 129 -6.15 -10.50 -0.26
C ASP A 129 -4.66 -10.26 -0.04
N SER A 130 -4.34 -9.24 0.77
CA SER A 130 -2.96 -8.82 1.04
C SER A 130 -2.08 -9.93 1.61
N VAL A 131 -2.64 -10.77 2.50
CA VAL A 131 -1.88 -11.87 3.12
C VAL A 131 -1.54 -12.95 2.09
N SER A 132 -2.47 -13.25 1.19
CA SER A 132 -2.24 -14.21 0.11
C SER A 132 -1.23 -13.68 -0.90
N ASN A 133 -1.38 -12.43 -1.34
CA ASN A 133 -0.49 -11.80 -2.30
C ASN A 133 0.93 -11.66 -1.73
N ALA A 134 1.07 -11.26 -0.47
CA ALA A 134 2.38 -11.08 0.18
C ALA A 134 3.26 -12.35 0.14
N LYS A 135 2.66 -13.54 0.14
CA LYS A 135 3.39 -14.83 0.08
C LYS A 135 4.13 -15.06 -1.24
N THR A 136 3.77 -14.34 -2.29
CA THR A 136 4.33 -14.53 -3.64
C THR A 136 5.07 -13.31 -4.15
N VAL A 137 5.10 -12.21 -3.38
CA VAL A 137 5.84 -11.00 -3.73
C VAL A 137 7.27 -11.12 -3.22
N HIS A 138 8.24 -11.02 -4.14
CA HIS A 138 9.68 -11.10 -3.85
C HIS A 138 10.41 -9.76 -4.01
N ALA A 139 9.74 -8.72 -4.51
CA ALA A 139 10.32 -7.38 -4.58
C ALA A 139 10.75 -6.90 -3.19
N PRO A 140 11.83 -6.10 -3.05
CA PRO A 140 12.20 -5.56 -1.74
C PRO A 140 11.14 -4.61 -1.22
N ALA A 141 10.89 -4.63 0.12
CA ALA A 141 9.84 -3.81 0.71
C ALA A 141 10.26 -3.12 2.01
N VAL A 142 9.72 -1.92 2.22
CA VAL A 142 9.77 -1.21 3.51
C VAL A 142 8.36 -1.19 4.10
N PHE A 143 8.23 -1.64 5.33
CA PHE A 143 6.99 -1.59 6.10
C PHE A 143 7.07 -0.47 7.12
N LEU A 144 6.08 0.42 7.13
CA LEU A 144 5.89 1.45 8.14
C LEU A 144 4.69 1.03 9.00
N LEU A 145 4.90 0.78 10.28
CA LEU A 145 3.89 0.19 11.15
C LEU A 145 3.57 1.12 12.33
N ALA A 146 2.35 1.68 12.35
CA ALA A 146 1.87 2.48 13.47
C ALA A 146 1.52 1.57 14.66
N GLU A 147 2.14 1.82 15.81
CA GLU A 147 2.02 0.95 16.99
C GLU A 147 0.69 1.11 17.72
N GLN A 148 0.05 2.28 17.60
CA GLN A 148 -1.26 2.58 18.21
C GLN A 148 -2.37 2.71 17.17
N ASP A 149 -2.24 2.00 16.05
CA ASP A 149 -3.23 2.01 14.98
C ASP A 149 -4.55 1.36 15.44
N GLU A 150 -5.60 2.16 15.53
CA GLU A 150 -6.95 1.76 15.93
C GLU A 150 -7.82 1.29 14.74
N ILE A 151 -7.41 1.60 13.50
CA ILE A 151 -8.14 1.23 12.27
C ILE A 151 -7.63 -0.10 11.73
N VAL A 152 -6.31 -0.21 11.52
CA VAL A 152 -5.64 -1.44 11.14
C VAL A 152 -4.77 -1.91 12.30
N ALA A 153 -5.40 -2.50 13.32
CA ALA A 153 -4.70 -2.89 14.54
C ALA A 153 -3.39 -3.64 14.24
N PRO A 154 -2.30 -3.40 15.01
CA PRO A 154 -0.94 -3.91 14.73
C PRO A 154 -0.89 -5.42 14.44
N ARG A 155 -1.75 -6.21 15.09
CA ARG A 155 -1.86 -7.66 14.82
C ARG A 155 -2.23 -7.99 13.36
N PHE A 156 -3.04 -7.14 12.70
CA PHE A 156 -3.42 -7.35 11.30
C PHE A 156 -2.33 -6.87 10.34
N GLN A 157 -1.64 -5.78 10.68
CA GLN A 157 -0.46 -5.33 9.95
C GLN A 157 0.61 -6.45 9.96
N GLN A 158 0.84 -7.05 11.12
CA GLN A 158 1.82 -8.13 11.30
C GLN A 158 1.50 -9.39 10.48
N LEU A 159 0.23 -9.68 10.19
CA LEU A 159 -0.13 -10.79 9.29
C LEU A 159 0.45 -10.61 7.88
N VAL A 160 0.39 -9.40 7.36
CA VAL A 160 0.96 -9.08 6.03
C VAL A 160 2.47 -9.14 6.07
N VAL A 161 3.09 -8.53 7.10
CA VAL A 161 4.56 -8.54 7.30
C VAL A 161 5.10 -9.97 7.39
N ASN A 162 4.45 -10.83 8.19
CA ASN A 162 4.87 -12.22 8.38
C ASN A 162 4.69 -13.06 7.12
N ALA A 163 3.68 -12.75 6.31
CA ALA A 163 3.42 -13.46 5.06
C ALA A 163 4.36 -13.05 3.92
N TYR A 164 4.99 -11.88 4.02
CA TYR A 164 5.78 -11.32 2.93
C TYR A 164 7.02 -12.16 2.62
N ALA A 165 7.14 -12.62 1.37
CA ALA A 165 8.20 -13.54 0.95
C ALA A 165 9.52 -12.86 0.59
N GLY A 166 9.48 -11.60 0.12
CA GLY A 166 10.65 -10.84 -0.29
C GLY A 166 11.48 -10.30 0.89
N GLU A 167 12.64 -9.74 0.56
CA GLU A 167 13.45 -9.01 1.53
C GLU A 167 12.68 -7.79 2.05
N LYS A 168 12.76 -7.53 3.35
CA LYS A 168 11.98 -6.46 3.96
C LYS A 168 12.72 -5.74 5.07
N ARG A 169 12.46 -4.43 5.17
CA ARG A 169 12.83 -3.59 6.32
C ARG A 169 11.56 -3.10 7.01
N ILE A 170 11.63 -3.00 8.33
CA ILE A 170 10.48 -2.58 9.14
C ILE A 170 10.88 -1.34 9.92
N ILE A 171 10.05 -0.30 9.82
CA ILE A 171 10.16 0.94 10.58
C ILE A 171 8.93 1.02 11.48
N HIS A 172 9.13 1.00 12.78
CA HIS A 172 8.07 1.16 13.76
C HIS A 172 7.80 2.63 14.03
N LEU A 173 6.57 3.07 13.81
CA LEU A 173 6.09 4.40 14.12
C LEU A 173 5.62 4.42 15.57
N ARG A 174 6.55 4.69 16.48
CA ARG A 174 6.30 4.61 17.94
C ARG A 174 5.25 5.62 18.37
N GLY A 175 4.23 5.12 19.05
CA GLY A 175 3.13 5.93 19.55
C GLY A 175 2.20 6.50 18.47
N ALA A 176 2.45 6.22 17.20
CA ALA A 176 1.64 6.75 16.10
C ALA A 176 0.31 6.02 15.96
N HIS A 177 -0.72 6.77 15.65
CA HIS A 177 -2.05 6.33 15.24
C HIS A 177 -2.13 6.14 13.72
N HIS A 178 -3.28 5.65 13.23
CA HIS A 178 -3.45 5.27 11.81
C HIS A 178 -3.17 6.42 10.82
N ASN A 179 -3.62 7.61 11.14
CA ASN A 179 -3.56 8.78 10.26
C ASN A 179 -2.48 9.78 10.66
N ASP A 180 -1.61 9.43 11.60
CA ASP A 180 -0.53 10.33 11.99
C ASP A 180 0.46 10.52 10.83
N PRO A 181 0.95 11.74 10.61
CA PRO A 181 1.88 12.02 9.54
C PRO A 181 3.24 11.35 9.80
N ILE A 182 3.96 11.08 8.71
CA ILE A 182 5.34 10.60 8.79
C ILE A 182 6.24 11.83 8.98
N GLU A 183 6.77 12.00 10.19
CA GLU A 183 7.52 13.20 10.57
C GLU A 183 8.81 12.87 11.36
N GLY A 184 9.63 13.87 11.57
CA GLY A 184 10.79 13.81 12.43
C GLY A 184 11.83 12.76 12.00
N THR A 185 12.32 11.97 12.94
CA THR A 185 13.36 10.96 12.69
C THR A 185 12.90 9.85 11.75
N VAL A 186 11.60 9.58 11.69
CA VAL A 186 11.03 8.56 10.79
C VAL A 186 11.26 8.90 9.33
N VAL A 187 11.21 10.19 8.95
CA VAL A 187 11.51 10.65 7.58
C VAL A 187 12.94 10.27 7.20
N ALA A 188 13.90 10.50 8.10
CA ALA A 188 15.30 10.16 7.85
C ALA A 188 15.51 8.63 7.69
N ASP A 189 14.81 7.84 8.51
CA ASP A 189 14.88 6.37 8.40
C ASP A 189 14.20 5.86 7.14
N LEU A 190 13.11 6.50 6.71
CA LEU A 190 12.45 6.22 5.44
C LEU A 190 13.36 6.56 4.26
N HIS A 191 14.08 7.70 4.29
CA HIS A 191 15.05 8.06 3.25
C HIS A 191 16.18 7.03 3.13
N LYS A 192 16.73 6.55 4.26
CA LYS A 192 17.75 5.46 4.27
C LYS A 192 17.17 4.15 3.70
N ALA A 193 15.92 3.85 4.02
CA ALA A 193 15.25 2.66 3.51
C ALA A 193 14.98 2.75 2.00
N LEU A 194 14.69 3.95 1.48
CA LEU A 194 14.56 4.20 0.04
C LEU A 194 15.91 4.11 -0.70
N ASP A 195 17.00 4.57 -0.09
CA ASP A 195 18.35 4.36 -0.65
C ASP A 195 18.70 2.87 -0.78
N TRP A 196 18.17 2.05 0.11
CA TRP A 196 18.27 0.61 0.00
C TRP A 196 17.37 0.00 -1.08
N LEU A 197 16.12 0.51 -1.23
CA LEU A 197 15.21 0.07 -2.29
C LEU A 197 15.71 0.44 -3.69
N LEU A 198 16.29 1.63 -3.81
CA LEU A 198 16.79 2.21 -5.06
C LEU A 198 18.25 2.63 -4.87
N PRO A 199 19.21 1.71 -4.99
CA PRO A 199 20.63 2.05 -4.96
C PRO A 199 20.94 3.13 -5.98
N ARG A 200 21.74 4.14 -5.59
CA ARG A 200 22.06 5.33 -6.42
C ARG A 200 22.71 5.00 -7.77
N GLU A 201 23.27 3.83 -7.93
CA GLU A 201 23.86 3.36 -9.20
C GLU A 201 22.84 3.09 -10.32
N GLN A 202 21.54 3.07 -9.99
CA GLN A 202 20.44 2.88 -10.96
C GLN A 202 19.75 4.22 -11.35
N GLN A 203 20.30 5.35 -10.93
CA GLN A 203 19.71 6.69 -11.16
C GLN A 203 20.41 7.47 -12.30
N HIS A 204 21.11 6.78 -13.20
CA HIS A 204 21.77 7.38 -14.35
C HIS A 204 21.04 7.12 -15.65
#